data_17947b4f9fc3bdd4eb66941e86fa53c5
#
_entry.id   17947b4f9fc3bdd4eb66941e86fa53c5
#
_cell.length_a   1.000
_cell.length_b   1.000
_cell.length_c   1.000
_cell.angle_alpha   90.00
_cell.angle_beta   90.00
_cell.angle_gamma   90.00
#
_symmetry.space_group_name_H-M   'P 1'
#
loop_
_entity.id
_entity.type
_entity.pdbx_description
1 polymer ?
#
loop_
_entity_poly.entity_id
_entity_poly.type
_entity_poly.pdbx_seq_one_letter_code
_entity_poly.pdbx_strand_id
1 'polypeptide(L)'
;VTIDVEQEDLVPRVRELTGGRMADVVVDVSANATQPVVDALDLVRAGGTVVLGGLKGTTVPAFPSDKVVLRGITVIGARGVTADGYREALSILEQERFPVERMRTHTFPLAEAERAVQVLAGEVPGEQAVNVVIAP
;
A
#
# COMPACT_ATOMS: atom_id res chain seq x y z
N VAL A 1 -8.09 5.09 11.42
CA VAL A 1 -7.31 6.33 11.56
C VAL A 1 -6.43 6.48 10.33
N THR A 2 -6.36 7.68 9.77
CA THR A 2 -5.44 8.04 8.68
C THR A 2 -4.35 8.92 9.28
N ILE A 3 -3.11 8.73 8.85
CA ILE A 3 -1.95 9.54 9.25
C ILE A 3 -1.41 10.19 7.98
N ASP A 4 -1.32 11.52 8.00
CA ASP A 4 -0.69 12.29 6.95
C ASP A 4 0.79 12.50 7.31
N VAL A 5 1.67 11.78 6.64
CA VAL A 5 3.11 11.81 6.91
C VAL A 5 3.80 13.13 6.56
N GLU A 6 3.11 14.02 5.83
CA GLU A 6 3.58 15.38 5.57
C GLU A 6 3.26 16.35 6.71
N GLN A 7 2.32 15.98 7.60
CA GLN A 7 1.82 16.82 8.67
C GLN A 7 2.26 16.34 10.06
N GLU A 8 2.53 15.05 10.23
CA GLU A 8 2.87 14.49 11.52
C GLU A 8 3.88 13.33 11.42
N ASP A 9 4.65 13.16 12.48
CA ASP A 9 5.64 12.09 12.58
C ASP A 9 4.98 10.73 12.77
N LEU A 10 5.21 9.82 11.81
CA LEU A 10 4.56 8.53 11.72
C LEU A 10 4.81 7.62 12.94
N VAL A 11 6.07 7.49 13.39
CA VAL A 11 6.43 6.56 14.47
C VAL A 11 5.85 6.98 15.84
N PRO A 12 5.95 8.24 16.29
CA PRO A 12 5.30 8.71 17.51
C PRO A 12 3.79 8.52 17.46
N ARG A 13 3.18 8.81 16.31
CA ARG A 13 1.72 8.71 16.13
C ARG A 13 1.25 7.25 16.23
N VAL A 14 1.92 6.31 15.57
CA VAL A 14 1.59 4.88 15.69
C VAL A 14 1.81 4.38 17.12
N ARG A 15 2.86 4.84 17.80
CA ARG A 15 3.11 4.52 19.20
C ARG A 15 1.95 4.96 20.11
N GLU A 16 1.46 6.16 19.92
CA GLU A 16 0.31 6.69 20.66
C GLU A 16 -0.94 5.83 20.40
N LEU A 17 -1.28 5.60 19.14
CA LEU A 17 -2.47 4.83 18.72
C LEU A 17 -2.48 3.39 19.21
N THR A 18 -1.30 2.82 19.45
CA THR A 18 -1.13 1.43 19.89
C THR A 18 -0.84 1.29 21.39
N GLY A 19 -0.91 2.38 22.15
CA GLY A 19 -0.56 2.39 23.58
C GLY A 19 0.90 1.96 23.82
N GLY A 20 1.82 2.31 22.93
CA GLY A 20 3.25 2.02 23.03
C GLY A 20 3.68 0.66 22.46
N ARG A 21 2.74 -0.24 22.14
CA ARG A 21 3.05 -1.61 21.68
C ARG A 21 3.61 -1.68 20.25
N MET A 22 3.33 -0.70 19.41
CA MET A 22 3.54 -0.69 17.96
C MET A 22 2.63 -1.70 17.24
N ALA A 23 2.70 -1.75 15.91
CA ALA A 23 1.83 -2.60 15.09
C ALA A 23 2.25 -4.08 15.13
N ASP A 24 1.29 -4.99 15.21
CA ASP A 24 1.55 -6.43 15.09
C ASP A 24 1.99 -6.79 13.66
N VAL A 25 1.36 -6.14 12.66
CA VAL A 25 1.64 -6.32 11.24
C VAL A 25 1.69 -4.95 10.57
N VAL A 26 2.69 -4.75 9.73
CA VAL A 26 2.79 -3.58 8.84
C VAL A 26 2.78 -4.07 7.39
N VAL A 27 1.90 -3.51 6.58
CA VAL A 27 1.79 -3.86 5.15
C VAL A 27 2.21 -2.64 4.32
N ASP A 28 3.27 -2.80 3.55
CA ASP A 28 3.73 -1.80 2.59
C ASP A 28 3.28 -2.16 1.18
N VAL A 29 2.40 -1.35 0.63
CA VAL A 29 1.91 -1.45 -0.76
C VAL A 29 2.33 -0.25 -1.61
N SER A 30 3.21 0.60 -1.09
CA SER A 30 3.70 1.76 -1.84
C SER A 30 4.59 1.33 -3.01
N ALA A 31 4.49 2.01 -4.14
CA ALA A 31 5.35 1.81 -5.30
C ALA A 31 6.40 2.91 -5.39
N ASN A 32 7.56 2.58 -5.97
CA ASN A 32 8.64 3.53 -6.32
C ASN A 32 9.23 4.34 -5.15
N ALA A 33 8.85 4.05 -3.90
CA ALA A 33 9.37 4.70 -2.71
C ALA A 33 10.05 3.67 -1.80
N THR A 34 11.29 3.91 -1.40
CA THR A 34 12.07 2.99 -0.55
C THR A 34 11.93 3.27 0.94
N GLN A 35 11.65 4.53 1.31
CA GLN A 35 11.52 4.94 2.71
C GLN A 35 10.45 4.14 3.49
N PRO A 36 9.25 3.87 2.94
CA PRO A 36 8.23 3.09 3.64
C PRO A 36 8.69 1.70 4.09
N VAL A 37 9.62 1.08 3.36
CA VAL A 37 10.21 -0.22 3.76
C VAL A 37 11.05 -0.08 5.03
N VAL A 38 11.80 1.00 5.15
CA VAL A 38 12.63 1.30 6.33
C VAL A 38 11.73 1.67 7.51
N ASP A 39 10.75 2.54 7.28
CA ASP A 39 9.78 2.98 8.29
C ASP A 39 8.99 1.81 8.86
N ALA A 40 8.60 0.84 8.02
CA ALA A 40 7.87 -0.34 8.44
C ALA A 40 8.58 -1.10 9.57
N LEU A 41 9.92 -1.12 9.56
CA LEU A 41 10.72 -1.76 10.62
C LEU A 41 10.68 -0.99 11.96
N ASP A 42 10.34 0.30 11.94
CA ASP A 42 10.13 1.10 13.15
C ASP A 42 8.69 1.03 13.65
N LEU A 43 7.75 0.85 12.73
CA LEU A 43 6.32 0.79 13.03
C LEU A 43 5.87 -0.56 13.58
N VAL A 44 6.56 -1.64 13.22
CA VAL A 44 6.23 -2.98 13.70
C VAL A 44 6.81 -3.22 15.10
N ARG A 45 6.09 -3.94 15.95
CA ARG A 45 6.62 -4.37 17.26
C ARG A 45 7.73 -5.41 17.12
N ALA A 46 8.46 -5.67 18.20
CA ALA A 46 9.36 -6.82 18.27
C ALA A 46 8.56 -8.13 18.10
N GLY A 47 9.09 -9.05 17.30
CA GLY A 47 8.42 -10.30 16.92
C GLY A 47 7.22 -10.12 15.99
N GLY A 48 7.02 -8.92 15.44
CA GLY A 48 5.93 -8.64 14.48
C GLY A 48 6.31 -8.96 13.03
N THR A 49 5.39 -8.66 12.11
CA THR A 49 5.54 -9.01 10.68
C THR A 49 5.45 -7.77 9.80
N VAL A 50 6.38 -7.65 8.87
CA VAL A 50 6.32 -6.67 7.77
C VAL A 50 6.03 -7.42 6.47
N VAL A 51 4.98 -7.00 5.76
CA VAL A 51 4.59 -7.54 4.46
C VAL A 51 4.90 -6.52 3.37
N LEU A 52 5.73 -6.90 2.42
CA LEU A 52 6.12 -6.06 1.29
C LEU A 52 5.32 -6.48 0.05
N GLY A 53 4.38 -5.65 -0.38
CA GLY A 53 3.51 -5.88 -1.55
C GLY A 53 3.78 -4.92 -2.71
N GLY A 54 4.39 -3.77 -2.46
CA GLY A 54 4.70 -2.77 -3.49
C GLY A 54 6.11 -2.92 -4.08
N LEU A 55 6.22 -2.89 -5.41
CA LEU A 55 7.52 -2.91 -6.09
C LEU A 55 8.20 -1.54 -6.03
N LYS A 56 9.46 -1.51 -5.63
CA LYS A 56 10.24 -0.27 -5.49
C LYS A 56 10.95 0.17 -6.78
N GLY A 57 11.09 -0.74 -7.75
CA GLY A 57 11.82 -0.47 -8.99
C GLY A 57 13.35 -0.29 -8.81
N THR A 58 13.82 -0.35 -7.58
CA THR A 58 15.23 -0.17 -7.22
C THR A 58 15.57 -0.92 -5.94
N THR A 59 16.83 -0.92 -5.56
CA THR A 59 17.28 -1.43 -4.26
C THR A 59 16.88 -0.47 -3.13
N VAL A 60 16.63 -1.00 -1.93
CA VAL A 60 16.44 -0.18 -0.73
C VAL A 60 17.80 0.15 -0.15
N PRO A 61 18.28 1.40 -0.27
CA PRO A 61 19.57 1.78 0.27
C PRO A 61 19.54 1.74 1.80
N ALA A 62 20.67 1.33 2.38
CA ALA A 62 20.86 1.30 3.84
C ALA A 62 19.75 0.53 4.60
N PHE A 63 19.28 -0.60 4.05
CA PHE A 63 18.32 -1.46 4.74
C PHE A 63 18.88 -1.93 6.08
N PRO A 64 18.22 -1.61 7.22
CA PRO A 64 18.78 -1.88 8.55
C PRO A 64 18.53 -3.35 8.97
N SER A 65 19.26 -4.29 8.35
CA SER A 65 19.10 -5.74 8.61
C SER A 65 19.26 -6.12 10.08
N ASP A 66 20.17 -5.45 10.80
CA ASP A 66 20.39 -5.71 12.21
C ASP A 66 19.14 -5.44 13.06
N LYS A 67 18.32 -4.46 12.67
CA LYS A 67 17.04 -4.19 13.32
C LYS A 67 16.07 -5.38 13.18
N VAL A 68 16.09 -6.05 12.02
CA VAL A 68 15.28 -7.27 11.79
C VAL A 68 15.73 -8.38 12.71
N VAL A 69 17.04 -8.62 12.80
CA VAL A 69 17.62 -9.67 13.65
C VAL A 69 17.38 -9.39 15.13
N LEU A 70 17.76 -8.21 15.60
CA LEU A 70 17.73 -7.86 17.02
C LEU A 70 16.29 -7.79 17.57
N ARG A 71 15.32 -7.48 16.75
CA ARG A 71 13.91 -7.39 17.15
C ARG A 71 13.08 -8.61 16.74
N GLY A 72 13.68 -9.61 16.09
CA GLY A 72 13.00 -10.82 15.66
C GLY A 72 11.86 -10.56 14.66
N ILE A 73 12.01 -9.55 13.79
CA ILE A 73 10.97 -9.16 12.83
C ILE A 73 10.92 -10.18 11.69
N THR A 74 9.72 -10.60 11.31
CA THR A 74 9.49 -11.38 10.10
C THR A 74 9.24 -10.45 8.92
N VAL A 75 9.99 -10.58 7.83
CA VAL A 75 9.74 -9.83 6.59
C VAL A 75 9.27 -10.81 5.51
N ILE A 76 8.10 -10.55 4.92
CA ILE A 76 7.46 -11.41 3.93
C ILE A 76 7.19 -10.62 2.66
N GLY A 77 7.54 -11.18 1.50
CA GLY A 77 7.11 -10.67 0.22
C GLY A 77 5.73 -11.20 -0.15
N ALA A 78 4.79 -10.31 -0.45
CA ALA A 78 3.49 -10.67 -1.01
C ALA A 78 3.54 -10.44 -2.52
N ARG A 79 3.44 -11.52 -3.29
CA ARG A 79 3.47 -11.43 -4.74
C ARG A 79 2.11 -11.76 -5.34
N GLY A 80 1.69 -10.87 -6.19
CA GLY A 80 0.84 -11.14 -7.31
C GLY A 80 -0.56 -11.59 -6.98
N VAL A 81 -1.23 -12.05 -8.02
CA VAL A 81 -2.61 -12.47 -7.97
C VAL A 81 -2.66 -13.97 -8.20
N THR A 82 -3.22 -14.68 -7.26
CA THR A 82 -3.52 -16.11 -7.39
C THR A 82 -4.98 -16.31 -7.74
N ALA A 83 -5.35 -17.47 -8.31
CA ALA A 83 -6.76 -17.78 -8.56
C ALA A 83 -7.60 -17.75 -7.28
N ASP A 84 -7.02 -18.16 -6.15
CA ASP A 84 -7.70 -18.12 -4.86
C ASP A 84 -7.87 -16.68 -4.36
N GLY A 85 -6.84 -15.83 -4.51
CA GLY A 85 -6.94 -14.41 -4.20
C GLY A 85 -8.04 -13.70 -5.00
N TYR A 86 -8.23 -14.06 -6.28
CA TYR A 86 -9.36 -13.55 -7.07
C TYR A 86 -10.71 -14.00 -6.52
N ARG A 87 -10.86 -15.27 -6.15
CA ARG A 87 -12.11 -15.79 -5.57
C ARG A 87 -12.44 -15.10 -4.25
N GLU A 88 -11.43 -14.91 -3.40
CA GLU A 88 -11.59 -14.16 -2.15
C GLU A 88 -11.98 -12.70 -2.40
N ALA A 89 -11.33 -12.02 -3.33
CA ALA A 89 -11.68 -10.65 -3.68
C ALA A 89 -13.12 -10.53 -4.18
N LEU A 90 -13.57 -11.44 -5.05
CA LEU A 90 -14.96 -11.48 -5.51
C LEU A 90 -15.94 -11.71 -4.34
N SER A 91 -15.63 -12.63 -3.44
CA SER A 91 -16.45 -12.87 -2.25
C SER A 91 -16.54 -11.65 -1.32
N ILE A 92 -15.44 -10.88 -1.19
CA ILE A 92 -15.44 -9.62 -0.43
C ILE A 92 -16.32 -8.56 -1.11
N LEU A 93 -16.26 -8.48 -2.44
CA LEU A 93 -17.11 -7.57 -3.23
C LEU A 93 -18.60 -7.91 -3.09
N GLU A 94 -18.95 -9.20 -3.18
CA GLU A 94 -20.32 -9.69 -3.02
C GLU A 94 -20.92 -9.40 -1.64
N GLN A 95 -20.09 -9.31 -0.61
CA GLN A 95 -20.53 -8.99 0.75
C GLN A 95 -20.84 -7.50 0.98
N GLU A 96 -20.49 -6.63 0.03
CA GLU A 96 -20.70 -5.17 0.11
C GLU A 96 -20.20 -4.52 1.42
N ARG A 97 -19.24 -5.16 2.10
CA ARG A 97 -18.70 -4.70 3.40
C ARG A 97 -17.85 -3.46 3.30
N PHE A 98 -17.28 -3.20 2.13
CA PHE A 98 -16.37 -2.09 1.87
C PHE A 98 -16.86 -1.32 0.64
N PRO A 99 -16.78 0.01 0.65
CA PRO A 99 -17.20 0.84 -0.48
C PRO A 99 -16.17 0.80 -1.62
N VAL A 100 -15.92 -0.39 -2.19
CA VAL A 100 -14.86 -0.64 -3.19
C VAL A 100 -15.14 0.12 -4.50
N GLU A 101 -16.41 0.41 -4.79
CA GLU A 101 -16.86 1.22 -5.92
C GLU A 101 -16.22 2.62 -5.92
N ARG A 102 -15.87 3.17 -4.74
CA ARG A 102 -15.17 4.46 -4.62
C ARG A 102 -13.76 4.45 -5.18
N MET A 103 -13.17 3.27 -5.33
CA MET A 103 -11.84 3.14 -5.95
C MET A 103 -11.88 3.46 -7.45
N ARG A 104 -13.04 3.26 -8.11
CA ARG A 104 -13.24 3.63 -9.50
C ARG A 104 -13.49 5.14 -9.60
N THR A 105 -12.41 5.90 -9.74
CA THR A 105 -12.47 7.36 -9.79
C THR A 105 -12.84 7.89 -11.17
N HIS A 106 -12.47 7.15 -12.24
CA HIS A 106 -12.66 7.59 -13.62
C HIS A 106 -13.21 6.46 -14.49
N THR A 107 -14.05 6.83 -15.45
CA THR A 107 -14.53 5.92 -16.50
C THR A 107 -14.42 6.64 -17.84
N PHE A 108 -13.77 6.01 -18.82
CA PHE A 108 -13.59 6.54 -20.16
C PHE A 108 -14.19 5.60 -21.19
N PRO A 109 -14.74 6.10 -22.30
CA PRO A 109 -15.07 5.26 -23.45
C PRO A 109 -13.80 4.71 -24.11
N LEU A 110 -13.91 3.60 -24.81
CA LEU A 110 -12.76 2.98 -25.51
C LEU A 110 -12.04 3.95 -26.44
N ALA A 111 -12.76 4.87 -27.08
CA ALA A 111 -12.19 5.89 -27.95
C ALA A 111 -11.22 6.86 -27.23
N GLU A 112 -11.31 6.96 -25.90
CA GLU A 112 -10.44 7.82 -25.06
C GLU A 112 -9.42 6.99 -24.25
N ALA A 113 -9.10 5.77 -24.69
CA ALA A 113 -8.19 4.88 -23.96
C ALA A 113 -6.81 5.50 -23.70
N GLU A 114 -6.27 6.27 -24.65
CA GLU A 114 -4.99 6.99 -24.49
C GLU A 114 -5.07 7.99 -23.33
N ARG A 115 -6.13 8.80 -23.30
CA ARG A 115 -6.37 9.74 -22.20
C ARG A 115 -6.53 9.03 -20.85
N ALA A 116 -7.23 7.90 -20.84
CA ALA A 116 -7.39 7.09 -19.64
C ALA A 116 -6.04 6.66 -19.03
N VAL A 117 -5.09 6.25 -19.90
CA VAL A 117 -3.73 5.90 -19.47
C VAL A 117 -2.97 7.11 -18.96
N GLN A 118 -3.05 8.25 -19.64
CA GLN A 118 -2.39 9.50 -19.21
C GLN A 118 -2.90 9.99 -17.86
N VAL A 119 -4.22 9.92 -17.63
CA VAL A 119 -4.82 10.28 -16.33
C VAL A 119 -4.34 9.32 -15.24
N LEU A 120 -4.31 8.03 -15.50
CA LEU A 120 -3.80 7.04 -14.52
C LEU A 120 -2.30 7.23 -14.25
N ALA A 121 -1.52 7.64 -15.23
CA ALA A 121 -0.10 7.94 -15.10
C ALA A 121 0.19 9.27 -14.37
N GLY A 122 -0.84 10.07 -14.07
CA GLY A 122 -0.68 11.39 -13.46
C GLY A 122 -0.13 12.46 -14.41
N GLU A 123 -0.23 12.24 -15.72
CA GLU A 123 0.27 13.16 -16.76
C GLU A 123 -0.70 14.29 -17.09
N VAL A 124 -1.94 14.22 -16.57
CA VAL A 124 -2.97 15.23 -16.81
C VAL A 124 -3.11 16.13 -15.59
N PRO A 125 -2.73 17.42 -15.68
CA PRO A 125 -2.80 18.34 -14.54
C PRO A 125 -4.24 18.47 -14.00
N GLY A 126 -4.39 18.38 -12.68
CA GLY A 126 -5.68 18.51 -12.00
C GLY A 126 -6.51 17.23 -11.94
N GLU A 127 -6.10 16.16 -12.62
CA GLU A 127 -6.73 14.84 -12.51
C GLU A 127 -5.97 13.97 -11.50
N GLN A 128 -6.71 13.33 -10.59
CA GLN A 128 -6.14 12.38 -9.61
C GLN A 128 -6.92 11.08 -9.71
N ALA A 129 -6.30 10.09 -10.29
CA ALA A 129 -6.91 8.77 -10.48
C ALA A 129 -6.40 7.75 -9.46
N VAL A 130 -7.31 7.02 -8.83
CA VAL A 130 -7.01 5.81 -8.05
C VAL A 130 -7.15 4.58 -8.93
N ASN A 131 -8.25 4.49 -9.64
CA ASN A 131 -8.52 3.41 -10.61
C ASN A 131 -9.32 3.96 -11.78
N VAL A 132 -8.90 3.57 -12.98
CA VAL A 132 -9.51 4.00 -14.24
C VAL A 132 -10.12 2.78 -14.94
N VAL A 133 -11.36 2.91 -15.38
CA VAL A 133 -12.08 1.89 -16.15
C VAL A 133 -12.31 2.39 -17.55
N ILE A 134 -12.07 1.53 -18.55
CA ILE A 134 -12.46 1.77 -19.93
C ILE A 134 -13.72 0.95 -20.20
N ALA A 135 -14.80 1.63 -20.55
CA ALA A 135 -16.07 1.01 -20.89
C ALA A 135 -16.28 1.03 -22.42
N PRO A 136 -17.01 0.05 -22.97
CA PRO A 136 -17.37 0.02 -24.40
C PRO A 136 -18.15 1.26 -24.83
#